data_8e429afdd9a6d3d0f2b751fce38625f4
#
_entry.id   8e429afdd9a6d3d0f2b751fce38625f4
#
_cell.length_a   1.000
_cell.length_b   1.000
_cell.length_c   1.000
_cell.angle_alpha   90.00
_cell.angle_beta   90.00
_cell.angle_gamma   90.00
#
_symmetry.space_group_name_H-M   'P 1'
#
loop_
_entity.id
_entity.type
_entity.pdbx_description
1 polymer ?
#
loop_
_entity_poly.entity_id
_entity_poly.type
_entity_poly.pdbx_seq_one_letter_code
_entity_poly.pdbx_strand_id
1 'polypeptide(L)'
;MKKKIILGTSFLIVIFSVLYFFYTKLNYKKNFVEIEKKNLIDKENIELVEEKIESSNIIEDVSYSAKDAKGNEYFLKASEGTIDQSESNFIFLKSVSAIINLKNYKLIEISSDFGKYDINNYDTIFSKNVMITYLDNIITGDYLDFSWDKNLMLISRDVVLKNNENLLLADVIEMDIKKRDIKIFMYEDNKKVNIKTFK
;
A
#
# COMPACT_ATOMS: atom_id res chain seq x y z
N MET A 1 -3.22 14.74 53.52
CA MET A 1 -4.21 14.60 52.44
C MET A 1 -3.62 14.75 51.04
N LYS A 2 -2.69 15.67 50.74
CA LYS A 2 -2.13 15.93 49.38
C LYS A 2 -1.40 14.73 48.75
N LYS A 3 -0.67 13.87 49.49
CA LYS A 3 0.04 12.71 48.96
C LYS A 3 -0.87 11.60 48.41
N LYS A 4 -2.08 11.39 48.99
CA LYS A 4 -3.04 10.38 48.50
C LYS A 4 -3.73 10.80 47.20
N ILE A 5 -3.89 12.10 46.97
CA ILE A 5 -4.50 12.66 45.77
C ILE A 5 -3.53 12.51 44.57
N ILE A 6 -2.24 12.77 44.79
CA ILE A 6 -1.19 12.65 43.75
C ILE A 6 -1.03 11.18 43.29
N LEU A 7 -1.13 10.22 44.22
CA LEU A 7 -1.05 8.80 43.89
C LEU A 7 -2.27 8.32 43.06
N GLY A 8 -3.47 8.85 43.34
CA GLY A 8 -4.68 8.53 42.60
C GLY A 8 -4.68 9.11 41.18
N THR A 9 -4.19 10.32 41.01
CA THR A 9 -4.09 10.95 39.66
C THR A 9 -3.06 10.28 38.78
N SER A 10 -1.91 9.86 39.34
CA SER A 10 -0.87 9.10 38.58
C SER A 10 -1.40 7.74 38.12
N PHE A 11 -2.17 7.04 38.97
CA PHE A 11 -2.76 5.74 38.61
C PHE A 11 -3.83 5.87 37.52
N LEU A 12 -4.62 6.94 37.53
CA LEU A 12 -5.61 7.25 36.49
C LEU A 12 -4.95 7.50 35.12
N ILE A 13 -3.85 8.25 35.10
CA ILE A 13 -3.10 8.52 33.85
C ILE A 13 -2.56 7.21 33.22
N VAL A 14 -2.05 6.30 34.05
CA VAL A 14 -1.56 5.00 33.59
C VAL A 14 -2.70 4.16 32.98
N ILE A 15 -3.87 4.13 33.63
CA ILE A 15 -5.05 3.42 33.10
C ILE A 15 -5.49 4.01 31.75
N PHE A 16 -5.56 5.34 31.63
CA PHE A 16 -5.93 5.99 30.38
C PHE A 16 -4.89 5.72 29.26
N SER A 17 -3.61 5.69 29.59
CA SER A 17 -2.57 5.39 28.61
C SER A 17 -2.65 3.94 28.11
N VAL A 18 -2.93 2.98 28.99
CA VAL A 18 -3.13 1.58 28.64
C VAL A 18 -4.40 1.40 27.80
N LEU A 19 -5.51 2.03 28.18
CA LEU A 19 -6.75 2.00 27.40
C LEU A 19 -6.59 2.63 26.02
N TYR A 20 -5.86 3.74 25.91
CA TYR A 20 -5.54 4.40 24.64
C TYR A 20 -4.67 3.49 23.76
N PHE A 21 -3.67 2.83 24.32
CA PHE A 21 -2.83 1.86 23.61
C PHE A 21 -3.65 0.66 23.08
N PHE A 22 -4.55 0.10 23.92
CA PHE A 22 -5.46 -0.96 23.48
C PHE A 22 -6.44 -0.48 22.40
N TYR A 23 -6.99 0.71 22.54
CA TYR A 23 -7.88 1.32 21.56
C TYR A 23 -7.22 1.52 20.21
N THR A 24 -5.98 2.03 20.19
CA THR A 24 -5.21 2.19 18.93
C THR A 24 -4.86 0.85 18.30
N LYS A 25 -4.48 -0.16 19.12
CA LYS A 25 -4.18 -1.52 18.64
C LYS A 25 -5.42 -2.22 18.05
N LEU A 26 -6.60 -2.06 18.67
CA LEU A 26 -7.86 -2.62 18.17
C LEU A 26 -8.31 -1.95 16.87
N ASN A 27 -8.21 -0.63 16.77
CA ASN A 27 -8.57 0.10 15.54
C ASN A 27 -7.60 -0.23 14.38
N TYR A 28 -6.31 -0.41 14.67
CA TYR A 28 -5.33 -0.83 13.69
C TYR A 28 -5.69 -2.21 13.09
N LYS A 29 -6.01 -3.18 13.95
CA LYS A 29 -6.42 -4.53 13.52
C LYS A 29 -7.74 -4.52 12.73
N LYS A 30 -8.70 -3.66 13.11
CA LYS A 30 -9.98 -3.52 12.41
C LYS A 30 -9.82 -2.93 11.00
N ASN A 31 -9.03 -1.87 10.87
CA ASN A 31 -8.75 -1.25 9.57
C ASN A 31 -7.99 -2.22 8.63
N PHE A 32 -7.10 -3.06 9.19
CA PHE A 32 -6.35 -4.05 8.43
C PHE A 32 -7.28 -5.14 7.85
N VAL A 33 -8.18 -5.69 8.69
CA VAL A 33 -9.16 -6.71 8.23
C VAL A 33 -10.13 -6.13 7.19
N GLU A 34 -10.46 -4.83 7.30
CA GLU A 34 -11.33 -4.16 6.34
C GLU A 34 -10.63 -3.95 4.98
N ILE A 35 -9.34 -3.61 5.00
CA ILE A 35 -8.49 -3.55 3.80
C ILE A 35 -8.37 -4.92 3.14
N GLU A 36 -8.16 -5.99 3.91
CA GLU A 36 -8.04 -7.35 3.36
C GLU A 36 -9.34 -7.84 2.73
N LYS A 37 -10.50 -7.55 3.35
CA LYS A 37 -11.80 -7.84 2.76
C LYS A 37 -12.03 -7.06 1.47
N LYS A 38 -11.68 -5.78 1.44
CA LYS A 38 -11.75 -4.94 0.24
C LYS A 38 -10.86 -5.52 -0.86
N ASN A 39 -9.64 -5.94 -0.53
CA ASN A 39 -8.67 -6.52 -1.47
C ASN A 39 -9.13 -7.86 -2.07
N LEU A 40 -9.87 -8.68 -1.30
CA LEU A 40 -10.45 -9.93 -1.80
C LEU A 40 -11.58 -9.65 -2.79
N ILE A 41 -12.43 -8.67 -2.50
CA ILE A 41 -13.52 -8.23 -3.38
C ILE A 41 -12.94 -7.65 -4.69
N ASP A 42 -11.87 -6.85 -4.60
CA ASP A 42 -11.21 -6.28 -5.77
C ASP A 42 -10.51 -7.36 -6.63
N LYS A 43 -9.99 -8.44 -6.03
CA LYS A 43 -9.44 -9.58 -6.77
C LYS A 43 -10.52 -10.33 -7.58
N GLU A 44 -11.68 -10.55 -6.97
CA GLU A 44 -12.82 -11.20 -7.62
C GLU A 44 -13.37 -10.32 -8.76
N ASN A 45 -13.39 -9.00 -8.56
CA ASN A 45 -13.81 -8.04 -9.59
C ASN A 45 -12.83 -7.96 -10.77
N ILE A 46 -11.53 -8.12 -10.55
CA ILE A 46 -10.53 -8.12 -11.64
C ILE A 46 -10.68 -9.39 -12.51
N GLU A 47 -10.96 -10.56 -11.92
CA GLU A 47 -11.22 -11.80 -12.66
C GLU A 47 -12.56 -11.76 -13.44
N LEU A 48 -13.58 -11.07 -12.89
CA LEU A 48 -14.88 -10.89 -13.56
C LEU A 48 -14.85 -9.86 -14.71
N VAL A 49 -13.88 -8.95 -14.74
CA VAL A 49 -13.73 -7.94 -15.79
C VAL A 49 -13.22 -8.56 -17.11
N GLU A 50 -12.48 -9.68 -17.05
CA GLU A 50 -12.11 -10.40 -18.28
C GLU A 50 -13.33 -10.93 -19.07
N GLU A 51 -14.48 -11.20 -18.43
CA GLU A 51 -15.73 -11.64 -19.08
C GLU A 51 -16.65 -10.51 -19.58
N LYS A 52 -16.44 -9.24 -19.14
CA LYS A 52 -17.37 -8.14 -19.36
C LYS A 52 -16.94 -7.11 -20.42
N ILE A 53 -16.00 -7.45 -21.27
CA ILE A 53 -15.34 -6.49 -22.21
C ILE A 53 -16.26 -5.99 -23.35
N GLU A 54 -17.50 -6.47 -23.50
CA GLU A 54 -18.36 -6.08 -24.65
C GLU A 54 -18.92 -4.65 -24.62
N SER A 55 -18.76 -3.86 -23.52
CA SER A 55 -19.26 -2.48 -23.44
C SER A 55 -18.28 -1.46 -22.90
N SER A 56 -16.99 -1.78 -22.82
CA SER A 56 -15.98 -0.93 -22.20
C SER A 56 -15.22 -0.08 -23.22
N ASN A 57 -14.96 1.20 -22.87
CA ASN A 57 -14.08 2.05 -23.65
C ASN A 57 -12.63 1.65 -23.37
N ILE A 58 -11.92 1.16 -24.38
CA ILE A 58 -10.50 0.80 -24.33
C ILE A 58 -9.68 2.01 -24.75
N ILE A 59 -8.65 2.33 -23.98
CA ILE A 59 -7.67 3.39 -24.22
C ILE A 59 -6.32 2.72 -24.33
N GLU A 60 -5.62 2.90 -25.44
CA GLU A 60 -4.24 2.43 -25.61
C GLU A 60 -3.24 3.48 -25.14
N ASP A 61 -2.05 3.04 -24.72
CA ASP A 61 -0.92 3.89 -24.31
C ASP A 61 -1.30 4.93 -23.23
N VAL A 62 -1.94 4.46 -22.16
CA VAL A 62 -2.33 5.31 -21.03
C VAL A 62 -1.10 5.98 -20.41
N SER A 63 -1.16 7.30 -20.26
CA SER A 63 -0.11 8.06 -19.57
C SER A 63 -0.75 9.15 -18.71
N TYR A 64 -0.40 9.17 -17.43
CA TYR A 64 -0.86 10.16 -16.47
C TYR A 64 0.33 10.72 -15.70
N SER A 65 0.28 12.01 -15.37
CA SER A 65 1.26 12.65 -14.51
C SER A 65 0.59 13.64 -13.57
N ALA A 66 1.06 13.67 -12.32
CA ALA A 66 0.63 14.64 -11.31
C ALA A 66 1.84 15.22 -10.59
N LYS A 67 1.68 16.44 -10.08
CA LYS A 67 2.70 17.13 -9.28
C LYS A 67 2.03 17.80 -8.10
N ASP A 68 2.58 17.58 -6.90
CA ASP A 68 2.09 18.24 -5.71
C ASP A 68 2.70 19.65 -5.52
N ALA A 69 2.16 20.43 -4.58
CA ALA A 69 2.65 21.78 -4.26
C ALA A 69 4.10 21.79 -3.72
N LYS A 70 4.65 20.66 -3.30
CA LYS A 70 6.02 20.51 -2.80
C LYS A 70 7.01 20.15 -3.88
N GLY A 71 6.51 19.85 -5.09
CA GLY A 71 7.28 19.47 -6.25
C GLY A 71 7.56 17.98 -6.35
N ASN A 72 6.85 17.12 -5.61
CA ASN A 72 6.85 15.69 -5.83
C ASN A 72 6.03 15.37 -7.08
N GLU A 73 6.47 14.39 -7.84
CA GLU A 73 5.85 14.02 -9.11
C GLU A 73 5.48 12.54 -9.09
N TYR A 74 4.35 12.22 -9.69
CA TYR A 74 3.86 10.88 -9.90
C TYR A 74 3.58 10.67 -11.39
N PHE A 75 4.12 9.62 -11.95
CA PHE A 75 3.90 9.22 -13.33
C PHE A 75 3.32 7.81 -13.35
N LEU A 76 2.25 7.60 -14.08
CA LEU A 76 1.61 6.31 -14.28
C LEU A 76 1.50 6.06 -15.79
N LYS A 77 1.89 4.87 -16.22
CA LYS A 77 1.75 4.40 -17.60
C LYS A 77 1.16 3.00 -17.60
N ALA A 78 0.37 2.71 -18.63
CA ALA A 78 -0.11 1.36 -18.89
C ALA A 78 -0.25 1.16 -20.41
N SER A 79 -0.11 -0.10 -20.85
CA SER A 79 -0.32 -0.42 -22.27
C SER A 79 -1.78 -0.27 -22.69
N GLU A 80 -2.71 -0.51 -21.76
CA GLU A 80 -4.14 -0.47 -22.00
C GLU A 80 -4.86 0.01 -20.74
N GLY A 81 -5.90 0.82 -20.92
CA GLY A 81 -6.83 1.24 -19.88
C GLY A 81 -8.26 0.96 -20.32
N THR A 82 -9.08 0.49 -19.40
CA THR A 82 -10.49 0.19 -19.63
C THR A 82 -11.35 0.95 -18.61
N ILE A 83 -12.37 1.65 -19.07
CA ILE A 83 -13.35 2.33 -18.23
C ILE A 83 -14.67 1.57 -18.35
N ASP A 84 -15.12 0.99 -17.23
CA ASP A 84 -16.46 0.39 -17.15
C ASP A 84 -17.50 1.50 -16.94
N GLN A 85 -18.58 1.47 -17.69
CA GLN A 85 -19.67 2.47 -17.57
C GLN A 85 -20.33 2.43 -16.19
N SER A 86 -20.35 1.28 -15.53
CA SER A 86 -20.92 1.11 -14.18
C SER A 86 -20.00 1.62 -13.07
N GLU A 87 -18.67 1.69 -13.33
CA GLU A 87 -17.63 2.14 -12.40
C GLU A 87 -16.76 3.24 -13.02
N SER A 88 -17.39 4.28 -13.59
CA SER A 88 -16.70 5.34 -14.35
C SER A 88 -15.65 6.14 -13.59
N ASN A 89 -15.57 5.96 -12.25
CA ASN A 89 -14.53 6.57 -11.41
C ASN A 89 -13.22 5.80 -11.43
N PHE A 90 -13.19 4.61 -12.02
CA PHE A 90 -12.01 3.77 -12.06
C PHE A 90 -11.56 3.49 -13.49
N ILE A 91 -10.24 3.47 -13.65
CA ILE A 91 -9.59 2.98 -14.87
C ILE A 91 -8.88 1.69 -14.53
N PHE A 92 -9.28 0.59 -15.16
CA PHE A 92 -8.59 -0.70 -15.07
C PHE A 92 -7.45 -0.72 -16.08
N LEU A 93 -6.26 -1.04 -15.61
CA LEU A 93 -5.01 -0.89 -16.37
C LEU A 93 -4.34 -2.24 -16.57
N LYS A 94 -3.66 -2.41 -17.73
CA LYS A 94 -2.80 -3.57 -18.03
C LYS A 94 -1.37 -3.15 -18.26
N SER A 95 -0.41 -4.00 -17.87
CA SER A 95 1.04 -3.76 -17.99
C SER A 95 1.42 -2.39 -17.42
N VAL A 96 1.25 -2.25 -16.13
CA VAL A 96 1.35 -0.96 -15.44
C VAL A 96 2.76 -0.67 -14.99
N SER A 97 3.20 0.57 -15.15
CA SER A 97 4.41 1.10 -14.55
C SER A 97 4.13 2.47 -13.93
N ALA A 98 4.70 2.73 -12.75
CA ALA A 98 4.62 4.02 -12.10
C ALA A 98 5.98 4.47 -11.58
N ILE A 99 6.20 5.78 -11.55
CA ILE A 99 7.38 6.41 -10.99
C ILE A 99 6.95 7.47 -10.00
N ILE A 100 7.47 7.40 -8.79
CA ILE A 100 7.29 8.42 -7.77
C ILE A 100 8.63 9.16 -7.62
N ASN A 101 8.63 10.42 -7.98
CA ASN A 101 9.78 11.30 -7.90
C ASN A 101 9.58 12.27 -6.73
N LEU A 102 10.13 11.94 -5.59
CA LEU A 102 10.08 12.80 -4.40
C LEU A 102 11.25 13.78 -4.44
N LYS A 103 10.96 15.06 -4.22
CA LYS A 103 11.99 16.09 -4.15
C LYS A 103 13.08 15.73 -3.13
N ASN A 104 14.34 15.76 -3.56
CA ASN A 104 15.53 15.39 -2.77
C ASN A 104 15.65 13.89 -2.45
N TYR A 105 14.95 12.99 -3.15
CA TYR A 105 15.05 11.54 -2.99
C TYR A 105 15.38 10.87 -4.33
N LYS A 106 15.69 9.58 -4.25
CA LYS A 106 15.78 8.74 -5.43
C LYS A 106 14.39 8.33 -5.89
N LEU A 107 14.27 7.99 -7.14
CA LEU A 107 13.02 7.51 -7.73
C LEU A 107 12.57 6.22 -7.06
N ILE A 108 11.28 6.08 -6.86
CA ILE A 108 10.62 4.82 -6.56
C ILE A 108 9.95 4.38 -7.85
N GLU A 109 10.30 3.19 -8.33
CA GLU A 109 9.72 2.60 -9.52
C GLU A 109 8.81 1.45 -9.10
N ILE A 110 7.63 1.36 -9.72
CA ILE A 110 6.62 0.34 -9.46
C ILE A 110 6.22 -0.27 -10.78
N SER A 111 6.05 -1.60 -10.84
CA SER A 111 5.46 -2.29 -11.98
C SER A 111 4.53 -3.40 -11.53
N SER A 112 3.54 -3.74 -12.37
CA SER A 112 2.61 -4.85 -12.16
C SER A 112 1.93 -5.25 -13.47
N ASP A 113 1.29 -6.43 -13.48
CA ASP A 113 0.51 -6.85 -14.64
C ASP A 113 -0.78 -6.04 -14.79
N PHE A 114 -1.43 -5.70 -13.66
CA PHE A 114 -2.70 -4.97 -13.65
C PHE A 114 -2.67 -3.81 -12.66
N GLY A 115 -3.56 -2.84 -12.90
CA GLY A 115 -3.80 -1.73 -12.00
C GLY A 115 -5.27 -1.31 -11.98
N LYS A 116 -5.70 -0.71 -10.88
CA LYS A 116 -6.98 0.00 -10.74
C LYS A 116 -6.69 1.40 -10.22
N TYR A 117 -6.92 2.40 -11.03
CA TYR A 117 -6.67 3.81 -10.75
C TYR A 117 -7.96 4.54 -10.47
N ASP A 118 -8.06 5.21 -9.32
CA ASP A 118 -9.21 6.05 -8.95
C ASP A 118 -8.95 7.50 -9.38
N ILE A 119 -9.80 8.00 -10.29
CA ILE A 119 -9.66 9.37 -10.83
C ILE A 119 -10.01 10.47 -9.82
N ASN A 120 -10.70 10.14 -8.72
CA ASN A 120 -11.15 11.15 -7.75
C ASN A 120 -10.06 11.48 -6.71
N ASN A 121 -9.32 10.48 -6.26
CA ASN A 121 -8.34 10.61 -5.18
C ASN A 121 -6.93 10.20 -5.58
N TYR A 122 -6.75 9.72 -6.83
CA TYR A 122 -5.48 9.27 -7.41
C TYR A 122 -4.88 8.02 -6.72
N ASP A 123 -5.65 7.35 -5.87
CA ASP A 123 -5.24 6.09 -5.28
C ASP A 123 -5.12 5.03 -6.37
N THR A 124 -4.09 4.20 -6.27
CA THR A 124 -3.80 3.20 -7.28
C THR A 124 -3.54 1.85 -6.64
N ILE A 125 -4.29 0.84 -7.06
CA ILE A 125 -4.03 -0.54 -6.72
C ILE A 125 -3.21 -1.15 -7.85
N PHE A 126 -2.12 -1.80 -7.50
CA PHE A 126 -1.32 -2.62 -8.41
C PHE A 126 -1.48 -4.08 -8.03
N SER A 127 -1.65 -4.97 -9.00
CA SER A 127 -1.89 -6.38 -8.72
C SER A 127 -1.27 -7.31 -9.76
N LYS A 128 -0.92 -8.49 -9.28
CA LYS A 128 -0.15 -9.55 -9.95
C LYS A 128 1.26 -9.10 -10.33
N ASN A 129 2.25 -9.86 -9.93
CA ASN A 129 3.66 -9.61 -10.20
C ASN A 129 4.12 -8.18 -9.84
N VAL A 130 3.65 -7.68 -8.69
CA VAL A 130 4.03 -6.34 -8.23
C VAL A 130 5.51 -6.31 -7.88
N MET A 131 6.22 -5.33 -8.40
CA MET A 131 7.62 -5.06 -8.09
C MET A 131 7.82 -3.58 -7.80
N ILE A 132 8.47 -3.29 -6.67
CA ILE A 132 8.89 -1.95 -6.28
C ILE A 132 10.41 -1.93 -6.25
N THR A 133 11.03 -0.96 -6.92
CA THR A 133 12.47 -0.73 -6.90
C THR A 133 12.77 0.61 -6.25
N TYR A 134 13.63 0.60 -5.23
CA TYR A 134 14.11 1.80 -4.58
C TYR A 134 15.57 1.62 -4.15
N LEU A 135 16.48 2.37 -4.76
CA LEU A 135 17.93 2.19 -4.61
C LEU A 135 18.31 0.75 -5.02
N ASP A 136 18.99 0.02 -4.12
CA ASP A 136 19.39 -1.38 -4.26
C ASP A 136 18.36 -2.37 -3.68
N ASN A 137 17.21 -1.87 -3.22
CA ASN A 137 16.14 -2.71 -2.69
C ASN A 137 15.09 -3.01 -3.76
N ILE A 138 14.73 -4.29 -3.85
CA ILE A 138 13.62 -4.78 -4.67
C ILE A 138 12.60 -5.41 -3.72
N ILE A 139 11.36 -4.96 -3.79
CA ILE A 139 10.25 -5.53 -3.03
C ILE A 139 9.26 -6.10 -4.04
N THR A 140 8.90 -7.36 -3.88
CA THR A 140 7.90 -8.04 -4.70
C THR A 140 6.75 -8.52 -3.85
N GLY A 141 5.57 -8.66 -4.46
CA GLY A 141 4.35 -9.18 -3.84
C GLY A 141 3.25 -9.25 -4.90
N ASP A 142 2.07 -9.73 -4.53
CA ASP A 142 0.95 -9.84 -5.48
C ASP A 142 0.01 -8.65 -5.45
N TYR A 143 0.11 -7.79 -4.43
CA TYR A 143 -0.83 -6.69 -4.26
C TYR A 143 -0.15 -5.49 -3.60
N LEU A 144 -0.34 -4.30 -4.16
CA LEU A 144 0.10 -3.02 -3.60
C LEU A 144 -1.05 -2.03 -3.64
N ASP A 145 -1.42 -1.52 -2.49
CA ASP A 145 -2.32 -0.37 -2.32
C ASP A 145 -1.47 0.89 -2.12
N PHE A 146 -1.56 1.83 -3.04
CA PHE A 146 -0.89 3.12 -2.97
C PHE A 146 -1.92 4.25 -2.81
N SER A 147 -1.88 4.93 -1.67
CA SER A 147 -2.71 6.11 -1.40
C SER A 147 -1.88 7.39 -1.49
N TRP A 148 -2.22 8.22 -2.48
CA TRP A 148 -1.54 9.48 -2.73
C TRP A 148 -1.67 10.47 -1.58
N ASP A 149 -2.90 10.71 -1.12
CA ASP A 149 -3.18 11.66 -0.06
C ASP A 149 -2.53 11.29 1.28
N LYS A 150 -2.55 9.99 1.59
CA LYS A 150 -1.96 9.46 2.83
C LYS A 150 -0.44 9.31 2.73
N ASN A 151 0.13 9.34 1.52
CA ASN A 151 1.51 9.00 1.22
C ASN A 151 1.88 7.61 1.75
N LEU A 152 1.00 6.66 1.59
CA LEU A 152 1.08 5.32 2.15
C LEU A 152 1.14 4.30 1.02
N MET A 153 2.06 3.35 1.13
CA MET A 153 2.15 2.14 0.33
C MET A 153 1.97 0.94 1.23
N LEU A 154 1.10 0.02 0.85
CA LEU A 154 0.92 -1.25 1.55
C LEU A 154 1.05 -2.38 0.54
N ILE A 155 2.21 -3.06 0.53
CA ILE A 155 2.42 -4.25 -0.28
C ILE A 155 2.13 -5.49 0.55
N SER A 156 1.44 -6.44 -0.05
CA SER A 156 0.97 -7.65 0.61
C SER A 156 0.93 -8.86 -0.32
N ARG A 157 0.75 -10.03 0.28
CA ARG A 157 0.71 -11.35 -0.37
C ARG A 157 2.07 -11.75 -0.93
N ASP A 158 2.67 -12.75 -0.30
CA ASP A 158 3.97 -13.33 -0.67
C ASP A 158 5.09 -12.28 -0.81
N VAL A 159 5.17 -11.39 0.19
CA VAL A 159 6.10 -10.25 0.13
C VAL A 159 7.52 -10.69 0.34
N VAL A 160 8.38 -10.35 -0.62
CA VAL A 160 9.82 -10.57 -0.56
C VAL A 160 10.53 -9.22 -0.73
N LEU A 161 11.33 -8.84 0.27
CA LEU A 161 12.26 -7.72 0.15
C LEU A 161 13.68 -8.29 -0.01
N LYS A 162 14.35 -7.89 -1.07
CA LYS A 162 15.71 -8.32 -1.39
C LYS A 162 16.59 -7.12 -1.66
N ASN A 163 17.81 -7.18 -1.14
CA ASN A 163 18.92 -6.31 -1.53
C ASN A 163 20.22 -7.14 -1.63
N ASN A 164 21.37 -6.46 -1.79
CA ASN A 164 22.67 -7.12 -1.93
C ASN A 164 23.07 -7.98 -0.72
N GLU A 165 22.57 -7.66 0.46
CA GLU A 165 23.00 -8.28 1.72
C GLU A 165 21.93 -9.17 2.35
N ASN A 166 20.64 -8.89 2.10
CA ASN A 166 19.53 -9.49 2.82
C ASN A 166 18.39 -9.93 1.92
N LEU A 167 17.73 -11.00 2.36
CA LEU A 167 16.43 -11.46 1.89
C LEU A 167 15.47 -11.50 3.07
N LEU A 168 14.34 -10.82 2.96
CA LEU A 168 13.30 -10.78 3.99
C LEU A 168 12.00 -11.30 3.38
N LEU A 169 11.32 -12.17 4.11
CA LEU A 169 9.99 -12.70 3.78
C LEU A 169 8.99 -12.22 4.82
N ALA A 170 7.88 -11.66 4.36
CA ALA A 170 6.80 -11.14 5.20
C ALA A 170 5.43 -11.32 4.50
N ASP A 171 4.35 -11.14 5.24
CA ASP A 171 3.02 -11.09 4.65
C ASP A 171 2.67 -9.67 4.18
N VAL A 172 3.19 -8.65 4.90
CA VAL A 172 2.91 -7.24 4.60
C VAL A 172 4.12 -6.35 4.90
N ILE A 173 4.33 -5.39 4.01
CA ILE A 173 5.20 -4.23 4.25
C ILE A 173 4.35 -2.96 4.05
N GLU A 174 4.25 -2.15 5.10
CA GLU A 174 3.65 -0.82 5.08
C GLU A 174 4.76 0.24 5.05
N MET A 175 4.69 1.17 4.11
CA MET A 175 5.66 2.25 3.95
C MET A 175 4.96 3.61 3.99
N ASP A 176 5.24 4.41 5.01
CA ASP A 176 4.86 5.83 5.05
C ASP A 176 5.96 6.65 4.37
N ILE A 177 5.71 7.03 3.13
CA ILE A 177 6.68 7.72 2.28
C ILE A 177 7.06 9.09 2.88
N LYS A 178 6.10 9.77 3.50
CA LYS A 178 6.30 11.09 4.09
C LYS A 178 7.11 11.04 5.38
N LYS A 179 6.79 10.08 6.26
CA LYS A 179 7.50 9.88 7.54
C LYS A 179 8.77 9.06 7.39
N ARG A 180 8.94 8.34 6.27
CA ARG A 180 10.02 7.39 6.03
C ARG A 180 10.01 6.24 7.03
N ASP A 181 8.83 5.82 7.42
CA ASP A 181 8.61 4.73 8.34
C ASP A 181 8.22 3.49 7.56
N ILE A 182 8.81 2.35 7.92
CA ILE A 182 8.52 1.06 7.32
C ILE A 182 8.13 0.10 8.43
N LYS A 183 6.97 -0.51 8.29
CA LYS A 183 6.50 -1.57 9.18
C LYS A 183 6.40 -2.87 8.40
N ILE A 184 6.93 -3.93 8.99
CA ILE A 184 6.96 -5.26 8.39
C ILE A 184 6.32 -6.22 9.37
N PHE A 185 5.33 -6.98 8.90
CA PHE A 185 4.60 -7.88 9.78
C PHE A 185 4.02 -9.09 9.06
N MET A 186 3.58 -10.06 9.86
CA MET A 186 2.85 -11.25 9.42
C MET A 186 1.37 -11.08 9.77
N TYR A 187 0.47 -11.74 9.03
CA TYR A 187 -0.95 -11.72 9.34
C TYR A 187 -1.28 -12.36 10.69
N GLU A 188 -0.56 -13.43 11.02
CA GLU A 188 -0.75 -14.17 12.26
C GLU A 188 0.25 -13.70 13.32
N ASP A 189 -0.24 -13.38 14.53
CA ASP A 189 0.59 -12.89 15.65
C ASP A 189 1.68 -13.91 16.09
N ASN A 190 1.52 -15.21 15.80
CA ASN A 190 2.48 -16.28 16.12
C ASN A 190 3.53 -16.51 15.03
N LYS A 191 3.35 -15.95 13.83
CA LYS A 191 4.36 -16.00 12.76
C LYS A 191 5.37 -14.88 12.91
N LYS A 192 6.59 -15.17 12.53
CA LYS A 192 7.70 -14.19 12.56
C LYS A 192 8.17 -13.89 11.14
N VAL A 193 8.53 -12.64 10.93
CA VAL A 193 9.27 -12.21 9.73
C VAL A 193 10.57 -13.00 9.63
N ASN A 194 10.86 -13.54 8.44
CA ASN A 194 12.07 -14.32 8.20
C ASN A 194 13.10 -13.46 7.47
N ILE A 195 14.31 -13.37 8.03
CA ILE A 195 15.41 -12.61 7.45
C ILE A 195 16.61 -13.56 7.25
N LYS A 196 17.15 -13.59 6.03
CA LYS A 196 18.40 -14.26 5.68
C LYS A 196 19.42 -13.22 5.25
N THR A 197 20.61 -13.25 5.84
CA THR A 197 21.72 -12.38 5.47
C THR A 197 22.71 -13.18 4.61
N PHE A 198 23.13 -12.61 3.52
CA PHE A 198 24.19 -13.15 2.66
C PHE A 198 25.54 -12.58 3.10
N LYS A 199 26.54 -13.43 3.17
CA LYS A 199 27.93 -13.04 3.46
C LYS A 199 28.71 -12.88 2.15
#